data_da0e1525f97ed06871ed4c26dcecff4c
#
_entry.id   da0e1525f97ed06871ed4c26dcecff4c
#
_cell.length_a   1.000
_cell.length_b   1.000
_cell.length_c   1.000
_cell.angle_alpha   90.00
_cell.angle_beta   90.00
_cell.angle_gamma   90.00
#
_symmetry.space_group_name_H-M   'P 1'
#
loop_
_entity.id
_entity.type
_entity.pdbx_description
1 polymer ?
#
loop_
_entity_poly.entity_id
_entity_poly.type
_entity_poly.pdbx_seq_one_letter_code
_entity_poly.pdbx_strand_id
1 'polypeptide(L)'
;VGGSEFSRKVRREYSRIQPQTDQQLREMTANYYGMISLIDHNVGRILQALQTYGLDEDTLVIFSTDHGDFMGDHGLYLKGPMHYEGLLRVGLLMKGPGVPLDKVVNSPVSTLDLCPTFLDYAGGESEPDLHGTSLRHLLEDPTADRDFALNEWDLLPGRAGVKLDLRVVRTQTHKLTLELESGEGEMYDLKNDPHELHNLFHEPAQRAVRNELTDMIRSRPDDMRPVGTPVGAA
;
A
#
# COMPACT_ATOMS: atom_id res chain seq x y z
N VAL A 1 8.16 22.22 1.47
CA VAL A 1 8.01 20.79 1.38
C VAL A 1 9.32 20.21 0.89
N GLY A 2 10.11 19.62 1.79
CA GLY A 2 11.48 19.19 1.55
C GLY A 2 11.54 17.76 1.00
N GLY A 3 11.08 17.53 -0.21
CA GLY A 3 11.30 16.27 -0.90
C GLY A 3 12.74 16.16 -1.45
N SER A 4 13.24 14.93 -1.62
CA SER A 4 14.50 14.65 -2.32
C SER A 4 14.50 15.28 -3.71
N GLU A 5 15.65 15.44 -4.34
CA GLU A 5 15.73 15.92 -5.73
C GLU A 5 14.96 14.97 -6.66
N PHE A 6 14.98 13.68 -6.36
CA PHE A 6 14.19 12.65 -6.97
C PHE A 6 12.67 12.93 -6.89
N SER A 7 12.13 13.13 -5.68
CA SER A 7 10.71 13.45 -5.49
C SER A 7 10.29 14.73 -6.19
N ARG A 8 11.16 15.75 -6.20
CA ARG A 8 10.90 17.00 -6.93
C ARG A 8 10.87 16.80 -8.44
N LYS A 9 11.72 15.91 -8.99
CA LYS A 9 11.73 15.57 -10.41
C LYS A 9 10.48 14.77 -10.78
N VAL A 10 10.16 13.73 -10.02
CA VAL A 10 8.96 12.91 -10.24
C VAL A 10 7.69 13.76 -10.13
N ARG A 11 7.58 14.62 -9.13
CA ARG A 11 6.43 15.54 -9.00
C ARG A 11 6.27 16.44 -10.21
N ARG A 12 7.34 16.99 -10.77
CA ARG A 12 7.30 17.84 -11.97
C ARG A 12 6.81 17.08 -13.22
N GLU A 13 7.23 15.83 -13.37
CA GLU A 13 6.88 15.02 -14.53
C GLU A 13 5.46 14.41 -14.44
N TYR A 14 5.02 14.05 -13.23
CA TYR A 14 3.74 13.39 -12.99
C TYR A 14 2.60 14.34 -12.61
N SER A 15 2.85 15.40 -11.86
CA SER A 15 1.78 16.34 -11.49
C SER A 15 1.54 17.35 -12.62
N ARG A 16 1.07 16.86 -13.75
CA ARG A 16 0.58 17.71 -14.87
C ARG A 16 -0.77 18.38 -14.57
N ILE A 17 -1.26 18.22 -13.36
CA ILE A 17 -2.55 18.78 -12.97
C ILE A 17 -2.33 20.26 -12.66
N GLN A 18 -3.04 21.11 -13.39
CA GLN A 18 -3.09 22.56 -13.14
C GLN A 18 -3.57 22.81 -11.71
N PRO A 19 -3.07 23.87 -11.04
CA PRO A 19 -3.58 24.27 -9.74
C PRO A 19 -5.11 24.36 -9.78
N GLN A 20 -5.76 23.66 -8.85
CA GLN A 20 -7.23 23.65 -8.76
C GLN A 20 -7.70 24.80 -7.88
N THR A 21 -8.85 25.35 -8.19
CA THR A 21 -9.53 26.29 -7.29
C THR A 21 -10.14 25.52 -6.10
N ASP A 22 -10.36 26.20 -4.99
CA ASP A 22 -11.03 25.61 -3.82
C ASP A 22 -12.40 25.01 -4.17
N GLN A 23 -13.12 25.62 -5.10
CA GLN A 23 -14.40 25.10 -5.58
C GLN A 23 -14.20 23.76 -6.31
N GLN A 24 -13.26 23.68 -7.24
CA GLN A 24 -12.95 22.45 -7.96
C GLN A 24 -12.51 21.32 -7.02
N LEU A 25 -11.70 21.64 -6.00
CA LEU A 25 -11.28 20.68 -4.98
C LEU A 25 -12.48 20.13 -4.20
N ARG A 26 -13.41 21.00 -3.79
CA ARG A 26 -14.63 20.58 -3.08
C ARG A 26 -15.52 19.70 -3.96
N GLU A 27 -15.67 20.03 -5.23
CA GLU A 27 -16.44 19.25 -6.19
C GLU A 27 -15.79 17.86 -6.42
N MET A 28 -14.46 17.80 -6.60
CA MET A 28 -13.72 16.54 -6.71
C MET A 28 -13.91 15.67 -5.46
N THR A 29 -13.76 16.27 -4.28
CA THR A 29 -13.93 15.57 -3.00
C THR A 29 -15.36 15.06 -2.83
N ALA A 30 -16.35 15.85 -3.18
CA ALA A 30 -17.77 15.44 -3.11
C ALA A 30 -18.06 14.27 -4.06
N ASN A 31 -17.53 14.30 -5.28
CA ASN A 31 -17.65 13.20 -6.23
C ASN A 31 -16.96 11.93 -5.72
N TYR A 32 -15.77 12.06 -5.14
CA TYR A 32 -15.03 10.93 -4.56
C TYR A 32 -15.81 10.26 -3.42
N TYR A 33 -16.37 11.05 -2.49
CA TYR A 33 -17.25 10.52 -1.45
C TYR A 33 -18.53 9.91 -2.01
N GLY A 34 -19.07 10.45 -3.09
CA GLY A 34 -20.22 9.87 -3.80
C GLY A 34 -19.89 8.48 -4.36
N MET A 35 -18.69 8.28 -4.92
CA MET A 35 -18.23 6.97 -5.38
C MET A 35 -18.05 5.99 -4.22
N ILE A 36 -17.47 6.43 -3.09
CA ILE A 36 -17.35 5.60 -1.88
C ILE A 36 -18.72 5.15 -1.39
N SER A 37 -19.69 6.07 -1.32
CA SER A 37 -21.06 5.75 -0.90
C SER A 37 -21.74 4.75 -1.85
N LEU A 38 -21.49 4.84 -3.16
CA LEU A 38 -21.98 3.88 -4.14
C LEU A 38 -21.35 2.49 -3.97
N ILE A 39 -20.05 2.44 -3.68
CA ILE A 39 -19.34 1.19 -3.39
C ILE A 39 -19.92 0.55 -2.13
N ASP A 40 -20.06 1.32 -1.04
CA ASP A 40 -20.62 0.86 0.23
C ASP A 40 -22.04 0.28 0.05
N HIS A 41 -22.89 0.98 -0.69
CA HIS A 41 -24.24 0.49 -1.04
C HIS A 41 -24.19 -0.87 -1.77
N ASN A 42 -23.28 -1.03 -2.74
CA ASN A 42 -23.17 -2.28 -3.50
C ASN A 42 -22.53 -3.42 -2.66
N VAL A 43 -21.60 -3.12 -1.79
CA VAL A 43 -21.09 -4.10 -0.79
C VAL A 43 -22.25 -4.58 0.09
N GLY A 44 -23.09 -3.67 0.59
CA GLY A 44 -24.29 -4.01 1.35
C GLY A 44 -25.23 -4.95 0.58
N ARG A 45 -25.44 -4.74 -0.71
CA ARG A 45 -26.25 -5.63 -1.57
C ARG A 45 -25.63 -7.03 -1.70
N ILE A 46 -24.31 -7.13 -1.81
CA ILE A 46 -23.60 -8.42 -1.88
C ILE A 46 -23.79 -9.17 -0.55
N LEU A 47 -23.56 -8.51 0.58
CA LEU A 47 -23.73 -9.11 1.90
C LEU A 47 -25.17 -9.58 2.12
N GLN A 48 -26.16 -8.79 1.71
CA GLN A 48 -27.57 -9.16 1.78
C GLN A 48 -27.89 -10.38 0.92
N ALA A 49 -27.28 -10.50 -0.26
CA ALA A 49 -27.47 -11.66 -1.13
C ALA A 49 -26.89 -12.93 -0.49
N LEU A 50 -25.70 -12.86 0.10
CA LEU A 50 -25.12 -14.00 0.85
C LEU A 50 -26.08 -14.49 1.93
N GLN A 51 -26.63 -13.59 2.75
CA GLN A 51 -27.60 -13.92 3.78
C GLN A 51 -28.88 -14.54 3.19
N THR A 52 -29.42 -13.95 2.12
CA THR A 52 -30.66 -14.41 1.47
C THR A 52 -30.53 -15.83 0.94
N TYR A 53 -29.35 -16.20 0.45
CA TYR A 53 -29.08 -17.55 -0.08
C TYR A 53 -28.48 -18.50 0.97
N GLY A 54 -28.31 -18.07 2.23
CA GLY A 54 -27.75 -18.90 3.31
C GLY A 54 -26.29 -19.27 3.09
N LEU A 55 -25.52 -18.38 2.45
CA LEU A 55 -24.09 -18.58 2.12
C LEU A 55 -23.15 -17.81 3.06
N ASP A 56 -23.67 -16.94 3.90
CA ASP A 56 -22.87 -16.03 4.73
C ASP A 56 -22.04 -16.73 5.81
N GLU A 57 -22.50 -17.88 6.29
CA GLU A 57 -21.78 -18.69 7.29
C GLU A 57 -20.58 -19.45 6.69
N ASP A 58 -20.59 -19.70 5.37
CA ASP A 58 -19.56 -20.49 4.67
C ASP A 58 -18.72 -19.65 3.69
N THR A 59 -18.87 -18.33 3.72
CA THR A 59 -18.17 -17.43 2.78
C THR A 59 -17.21 -16.51 3.51
N LEU A 60 -15.92 -16.57 3.13
CA LEU A 60 -14.95 -15.56 3.50
C LEU A 60 -15.14 -14.33 2.60
N VAL A 61 -15.49 -13.21 3.20
CA VAL A 61 -15.62 -11.92 2.51
C VAL A 61 -14.43 -11.04 2.87
N ILE A 62 -13.71 -10.57 1.87
CA ILE A 62 -12.61 -9.61 2.04
C ILE A 62 -12.93 -8.37 1.23
N PHE A 63 -12.88 -7.20 1.88
CA PHE A 63 -12.91 -5.91 1.23
C PHE A 63 -11.51 -5.31 1.24
N SER A 64 -11.00 -4.95 0.08
CA SER A 64 -9.72 -4.25 -0.08
C SER A 64 -9.74 -3.37 -1.33
N THR A 65 -8.67 -2.63 -1.55
CA THR A 65 -8.43 -1.86 -2.78
C THR A 65 -6.97 -2.05 -3.20
N ASP A 66 -6.68 -1.81 -4.47
CA ASP A 66 -5.34 -1.93 -5.05
C ASP A 66 -4.40 -0.79 -4.60
N HIS A 67 -4.91 0.43 -4.51
CA HIS A 67 -4.21 1.62 -4.04
C HIS A 67 -5.21 2.68 -3.58
N GLY A 68 -4.73 3.71 -2.90
CA GLY A 68 -5.47 4.93 -2.64
C GLY A 68 -5.37 5.96 -3.77
N ASP A 69 -5.94 7.13 -3.55
CA ASP A 69 -5.84 8.29 -4.42
C ASP A 69 -5.41 9.52 -3.64
N PHE A 70 -4.57 10.34 -4.24
CA PHE A 70 -4.29 11.67 -3.73
C PHE A 70 -5.44 12.61 -4.05
N MET A 71 -5.98 13.25 -3.02
CA MET A 71 -7.07 14.21 -3.11
C MET A 71 -6.62 15.63 -2.72
N GLY A 72 -5.37 15.95 -3.03
CA GLY A 72 -4.72 17.21 -2.66
C GLY A 72 -3.59 17.04 -1.65
N ASP A 73 -3.42 15.86 -1.06
CA ASP A 73 -2.33 15.56 -0.14
C ASP A 73 -0.99 15.79 -0.83
N HIS A 74 -0.07 16.49 -0.16
CA HIS A 74 1.22 16.92 -0.72
C HIS A 74 1.10 17.72 -2.03
N GLY A 75 -0.08 18.29 -2.35
CA GLY A 75 -0.37 18.94 -3.62
C GLY A 75 -0.47 17.98 -4.81
N LEU A 76 -0.75 16.70 -4.54
CA LEU A 76 -0.87 15.65 -5.54
C LEU A 76 -2.33 15.24 -5.74
N TYR A 77 -2.62 14.72 -6.94
CA TYR A 77 -3.94 14.21 -7.32
C TYR A 77 -3.78 12.87 -8.04
N LEU A 78 -4.84 12.05 -7.98
CA LEU A 78 -4.85 10.72 -8.56
C LEU A 78 -3.77 9.83 -7.93
N LYS A 79 -3.00 9.13 -8.73
CA LYS A 79 -1.95 8.21 -8.30
C LYS A 79 -0.64 8.44 -9.04
N GLY A 80 0.44 7.91 -8.52
CA GLY A 80 1.76 8.01 -9.14
C GLY A 80 2.83 7.32 -8.29
N PRO A 81 4.12 7.44 -8.65
CA PRO A 81 5.20 6.75 -7.96
C PRO A 81 5.64 7.46 -6.66
N MET A 82 4.76 8.17 -6.00
CA MET A 82 4.98 8.76 -4.68
C MET A 82 4.31 7.90 -3.63
N HIS A 83 5.10 7.29 -2.76
CA HIS A 83 4.64 6.24 -1.85
C HIS A 83 4.19 6.78 -0.47
N TYR A 84 3.34 7.82 -0.48
CA TYR A 84 2.73 8.32 0.75
C TYR A 84 1.61 7.41 1.26
N GLU A 85 1.31 7.49 2.55
CA GLU A 85 0.26 6.68 3.18
C GLU A 85 -1.10 6.82 2.48
N GLY A 86 -1.43 8.00 1.95
CA GLY A 86 -2.66 8.21 1.19
C GLY A 86 -2.81 7.32 -0.05
N LEU A 87 -1.69 6.85 -0.63
CA LEU A 87 -1.67 5.93 -1.76
C LEU A 87 -1.48 4.47 -1.32
N LEU A 88 -0.58 4.22 -0.36
CA LEU A 88 -0.16 2.87 0.02
C LEU A 88 -1.05 2.20 1.06
N ARG A 89 -1.58 2.98 2.00
CA ARG A 89 -2.40 2.44 3.09
C ARG A 89 -3.83 2.21 2.62
N VAL A 90 -4.06 1.01 2.10
CA VAL A 90 -5.38 0.58 1.62
C VAL A 90 -6.24 0.03 2.75
N GLY A 91 -7.57 0.09 2.57
CA GLY A 91 -8.50 -0.57 3.48
C GLY A 91 -8.37 -2.09 3.36
N LEU A 92 -8.43 -2.79 4.49
CA LEU A 92 -8.51 -4.25 4.53
C LEU A 92 -9.46 -4.66 5.64
N LEU A 93 -10.59 -5.23 5.25
CA LEU A 93 -11.62 -5.76 6.16
C LEU A 93 -11.89 -7.21 5.81
N MET A 94 -12.03 -8.05 6.82
CA MET A 94 -12.30 -9.48 6.64
C MET A 94 -13.50 -9.90 7.50
N LYS A 95 -14.35 -10.76 6.95
CA LYS A 95 -15.47 -11.39 7.64
C LYS A 95 -15.67 -12.80 7.09
N GLY A 96 -15.97 -13.76 7.95
CA GLY A 96 -16.32 -15.12 7.52
C GLY A 96 -15.89 -16.18 8.53
N PRO A 97 -15.97 -17.46 8.15
CA PRO A 97 -15.61 -18.58 9.02
C PRO A 97 -14.17 -18.43 9.53
N GLY A 98 -13.97 -18.58 10.83
CA GLY A 98 -12.64 -18.49 11.46
C GLY A 98 -12.05 -17.08 11.58
N VAL A 99 -12.76 -16.03 11.14
CA VAL A 99 -12.34 -14.64 11.33
C VAL A 99 -12.92 -14.12 12.64
N PRO A 100 -12.06 -13.73 13.63
CA PRO A 100 -12.55 -13.18 14.90
C PRO A 100 -13.34 -11.88 14.70
N LEU A 101 -14.40 -11.70 15.49
CA LEU A 101 -15.17 -10.46 15.51
C LEU A 101 -14.38 -9.37 16.23
N ASP A 102 -14.53 -8.13 15.76
CA ASP A 102 -13.97 -6.92 16.39
C ASP A 102 -12.44 -6.96 16.61
N LYS A 103 -11.73 -7.84 15.89
CA LYS A 103 -10.27 -7.90 15.92
C LYS A 103 -9.67 -6.81 15.05
N VAL A 104 -8.75 -6.04 15.65
CA VAL A 104 -7.90 -5.09 14.92
C VAL A 104 -6.47 -5.63 14.92
N VAL A 105 -5.87 -5.77 13.75
CA VAL A 105 -4.46 -6.12 13.56
C VAL A 105 -3.69 -4.85 13.23
N ASN A 106 -2.70 -4.51 14.06
CA ASN A 106 -1.87 -3.31 13.88
C ASN A 106 -0.55 -3.60 13.14
N SER A 107 -0.21 -4.88 12.99
CA SER A 107 0.96 -5.30 12.23
C SER A 107 0.87 -4.85 10.77
N PRO A 108 1.96 -4.41 10.17
CA PRO A 108 2.00 -4.11 8.74
C PRO A 108 1.68 -5.35 7.91
N VAL A 109 0.74 -5.23 6.98
CA VAL A 109 0.35 -6.30 6.05
C VAL A 109 0.36 -5.77 4.62
N SER A 110 0.40 -6.67 3.65
CA SER A 110 0.45 -6.35 2.23
C SER A 110 -0.68 -7.02 1.45
N THR A 111 -1.10 -6.45 0.34
CA THR A 111 -2.02 -7.11 -0.59
C THR A 111 -1.44 -8.41 -1.17
N LEU A 112 -0.12 -8.60 -1.14
CA LEU A 112 0.53 -9.88 -1.45
C LEU A 112 0.07 -11.02 -0.54
N ASP A 113 -0.36 -10.70 0.68
CA ASP A 113 -0.80 -11.67 1.68
C ASP A 113 -2.19 -12.25 1.36
N LEU A 114 -2.95 -11.61 0.49
CA LEU A 114 -4.32 -12.03 0.17
C LEU A 114 -4.35 -13.40 -0.51
N CYS A 115 -3.48 -13.66 -1.48
CA CYS A 115 -3.44 -14.93 -2.18
C CYS A 115 -3.17 -16.12 -1.24
N PRO A 116 -2.09 -16.14 -0.44
CA PRO A 116 -1.88 -17.21 0.54
C PRO A 116 -2.96 -17.28 1.61
N THR A 117 -3.60 -16.16 1.96
CA THR A 117 -4.74 -16.15 2.89
C THR A 117 -5.95 -16.88 2.29
N PHE A 118 -6.27 -16.63 1.01
CA PHE A 118 -7.36 -17.35 0.34
C PHE A 118 -7.11 -18.85 0.28
N LEU A 119 -5.88 -19.26 -0.06
CA LEU A 119 -5.51 -20.68 -0.11
C LEU A 119 -5.65 -21.32 1.26
N ASP A 120 -5.14 -20.70 2.32
CA ASP A 120 -5.22 -21.21 3.69
C ASP A 120 -6.67 -21.38 4.17
N TYR A 121 -7.53 -20.38 3.97
CA TYR A 121 -8.95 -20.49 4.33
C TYR A 121 -9.71 -21.53 3.48
N ALA A 122 -9.28 -21.76 2.25
CA ALA A 122 -9.83 -22.80 1.38
C ALA A 122 -9.30 -24.21 1.70
N GLY A 123 -8.37 -24.36 2.65
CA GLY A 123 -7.71 -25.62 2.98
C GLY A 123 -6.70 -26.08 1.90
N GLY A 124 -6.24 -25.17 1.05
CA GLY A 124 -5.20 -25.41 0.06
C GLY A 124 -3.79 -25.25 0.65
N GLU A 125 -2.81 -25.78 -0.07
CA GLU A 125 -1.40 -25.57 0.27
C GLU A 125 -0.89 -24.25 -0.33
N SER A 126 -0.02 -23.55 0.42
CA SER A 126 0.64 -22.36 -0.10
C SER A 126 1.70 -22.75 -1.12
N GLU A 127 1.71 -22.10 -2.26
CA GLU A 127 2.76 -22.28 -3.25
C GLU A 127 4.10 -21.73 -2.72
N PRO A 128 5.24 -22.45 -2.92
CA PRO A 128 6.54 -22.05 -2.37
C PRO A 128 7.03 -20.67 -2.84
N ASP A 129 6.60 -20.24 -4.02
CA ASP A 129 7.06 -19.01 -4.66
C ASP A 129 6.19 -17.79 -4.32
N LEU A 130 5.20 -17.91 -3.41
CA LEU A 130 4.42 -16.77 -2.95
C LEU A 130 5.23 -15.92 -1.96
N HIS A 131 5.38 -14.64 -2.27
CA HIS A 131 6.09 -13.68 -1.41
C HIS A 131 5.25 -13.20 -0.22
N GLY A 132 3.93 -13.36 -0.28
CA GLY A 132 3.01 -13.06 0.82
C GLY A 132 2.93 -14.20 1.83
N THR A 133 2.34 -13.91 2.97
CA THR A 133 2.08 -14.86 4.05
C THR A 133 0.62 -14.79 4.46
N SER A 134 -0.04 -15.94 4.73
CA SER A 134 -1.42 -15.96 5.21
C SER A 134 -1.60 -15.06 6.43
N LEU A 135 -2.64 -14.24 6.40
CA LEU A 135 -3.01 -13.35 7.50
C LEU A 135 -3.70 -14.08 8.66
N ARG A 136 -4.03 -15.36 8.46
CA ARG A 136 -4.79 -16.14 9.42
C ARG A 136 -4.11 -16.21 10.79
N HIS A 137 -2.79 -16.40 10.82
CA HIS A 137 -2.03 -16.43 12.06
C HIS A 137 -2.11 -15.11 12.86
N LEU A 138 -2.14 -13.95 12.18
CA LEU A 138 -2.30 -12.64 12.85
C LEU A 138 -3.72 -12.46 13.41
N LEU A 139 -4.70 -13.15 12.85
CA LEU A 139 -6.08 -13.10 13.32
C LEU A 139 -6.32 -14.05 14.50
N GLU A 140 -5.76 -15.27 14.45
CA GLU A 140 -6.03 -16.32 15.43
C GLU A 140 -5.10 -16.24 16.66
N ASP A 141 -3.83 -15.87 16.49
CA ASP A 141 -2.87 -15.77 17.58
C ASP A 141 -2.75 -14.30 18.08
N PRO A 142 -3.13 -14.01 19.33
CA PRO A 142 -3.00 -12.67 19.89
C PRO A 142 -1.55 -12.23 20.12
N THR A 143 -0.59 -13.14 20.07
CA THR A 143 0.85 -12.87 20.21
C THR A 143 1.57 -12.72 18.89
N ALA A 144 0.90 -13.06 17.78
CA ALA A 144 1.48 -12.94 16.46
C ALA A 144 1.64 -11.45 16.08
N ASP A 145 2.81 -11.13 15.56
CA ASP A 145 3.15 -9.81 15.06
C ASP A 145 3.96 -9.94 13.77
N ARG A 146 4.07 -8.84 13.06
CA ARG A 146 4.87 -8.72 11.86
C ARG A 146 5.59 -7.37 11.89
N ASP A 147 6.90 -7.42 11.66
CA ASP A 147 7.76 -6.25 11.79
C ASP A 147 7.54 -5.24 10.67
N PHE A 148 7.36 -5.72 9.43
CA PHE A 148 7.23 -4.84 8.27
C PHE A 148 6.44 -5.46 7.11
N ALA A 149 5.98 -4.60 6.21
CA ALA A 149 5.48 -4.95 4.88
C ALA A 149 6.34 -4.27 3.81
N LEU A 150 6.44 -4.92 2.66
CA LEU A 150 7.19 -4.42 1.49
C LEU A 150 6.23 -4.04 0.36
N ASN A 151 6.65 -3.04 -0.42
CA ASN A 151 6.01 -2.66 -1.68
C ASN A 151 7.10 -2.32 -2.70
N GLU A 152 6.83 -2.58 -3.97
CA GLU A 152 7.76 -2.34 -5.08
C GLU A 152 7.06 -1.56 -6.19
N TRP A 153 7.81 -0.68 -6.83
CA TRP A 153 7.35 0.04 -8.00
C TRP A 153 8.46 0.21 -9.01
N ASP A 154 8.30 -0.43 -10.15
CA ASP A 154 9.21 -0.29 -11.27
C ASP A 154 8.55 0.56 -12.36
N LEU A 155 9.21 1.62 -12.79
CA LEU A 155 8.75 2.48 -13.87
C LEU A 155 9.78 2.52 -14.99
N LEU A 156 9.35 2.12 -16.18
CA LEU A 156 10.16 2.20 -17.38
C LEU A 156 10.11 3.62 -18.00
N PRO A 157 11.19 4.07 -18.67
CA PRO A 157 11.30 5.44 -19.20
C PRO A 157 10.20 5.82 -20.19
N GLY A 158 9.60 4.85 -20.89
CA GLY A 158 8.59 5.10 -21.93
C GLY A 158 7.31 5.79 -21.45
N ARG A 159 7.01 5.75 -20.15
CA ARG A 159 5.77 6.34 -19.60
C ARG A 159 5.96 7.73 -19.01
N ALA A 160 7.14 8.08 -18.51
CA ALA A 160 7.42 9.35 -17.86
C ALA A 160 8.80 9.93 -18.19
N GLY A 161 9.53 9.38 -19.13
CA GLY A 161 10.90 9.80 -19.44
C GLY A 161 11.91 9.48 -18.32
N VAL A 162 11.49 8.79 -17.27
CA VAL A 162 12.32 8.45 -16.11
C VAL A 162 12.18 6.96 -15.80
N LYS A 163 13.31 6.28 -15.61
CA LYS A 163 13.34 4.95 -15.00
C LYS A 163 13.30 5.13 -13.49
N LEU A 164 12.51 4.33 -12.80
CA LEU A 164 12.45 4.27 -11.34
C LEU A 164 12.44 2.81 -10.90
N ASP A 165 13.21 2.53 -9.87
CA ASP A 165 13.28 1.25 -9.21
C ASP A 165 13.09 1.50 -7.70
N LEU A 166 11.82 1.61 -7.28
CA LEU A 166 11.46 1.99 -5.93
C LEU A 166 11.13 0.78 -5.08
N ARG A 167 11.71 0.75 -3.90
CA ARG A 167 11.41 -0.24 -2.86
C ARG A 167 10.96 0.49 -1.61
N VAL A 168 9.89 -0.01 -1.04
CA VAL A 168 9.29 0.59 0.15
C VAL A 168 9.23 -0.46 1.25
N VAL A 169 9.68 -0.08 2.43
CA VAL A 169 9.41 -0.81 3.67
C VAL A 169 8.57 0.05 4.59
N ARG A 170 7.54 -0.55 5.16
CA ARG A 170 6.66 0.07 6.14
C ARG A 170 6.63 -0.79 7.40
N THR A 171 7.10 -0.25 8.52
CA THR A 171 6.98 -0.81 9.88
C THR A 171 5.78 -0.19 10.59
N GLN A 172 5.53 -0.54 11.83
CA GLN A 172 4.47 0.12 12.62
C GLN A 172 4.72 1.62 12.82
N THR A 173 5.97 2.05 12.82
CA THR A 173 6.34 3.43 13.19
C THR A 173 7.03 4.22 12.09
N HIS A 174 7.67 3.56 11.15
CA HIS A 174 8.46 4.24 10.10
C HIS A 174 8.13 3.70 8.72
N LYS A 175 8.44 4.52 7.73
CA LYS A 175 8.42 4.14 6.32
C LYS A 175 9.66 4.66 5.62
N LEU A 176 10.28 3.82 4.79
CA LEU A 176 11.37 4.20 3.89
C LEU A 176 10.98 3.83 2.47
N THR A 177 11.03 4.81 1.57
CA THR A 177 11.05 4.61 0.12
C THR A 177 12.47 4.83 -0.35
N LEU A 178 13.08 3.82 -0.98
CA LEU A 178 14.43 3.85 -1.52
C LEU A 178 14.39 3.68 -3.03
N GLU A 179 15.08 4.54 -3.76
CA GLU A 179 15.34 4.37 -5.19
C GLU A 179 16.70 3.65 -5.35
N LEU A 180 16.67 2.43 -5.92
CA LEU A 180 17.82 1.52 -5.86
C LEU A 180 19.00 1.96 -6.73
N GLU A 181 18.76 2.65 -7.86
CA GLU A 181 19.81 3.07 -8.78
C GLU A 181 20.61 4.26 -8.25
N SER A 182 19.93 5.27 -7.71
CA SER A 182 20.55 6.47 -7.16
C SER A 182 20.98 6.33 -5.70
N GLY A 183 20.35 5.43 -4.95
CA GLY A 183 20.47 5.33 -3.50
C GLY A 183 19.79 6.46 -2.73
N GLU A 184 19.00 7.30 -3.41
CA GLU A 184 18.20 8.37 -2.81
C GLU A 184 16.88 7.83 -2.26
N GLY A 185 16.25 8.58 -1.34
CA GLY A 185 15.00 8.12 -0.77
C GLY A 185 14.25 9.15 0.05
N GLU A 186 13.15 8.67 0.62
CA GLU A 186 12.33 9.41 1.58
C GLU A 186 12.05 8.50 2.78
N MET A 187 12.25 9.03 3.99
CA MET A 187 12.00 8.33 5.24
C MET A 187 11.13 9.18 6.16
N TYR A 188 10.14 8.56 6.78
CA TYR A 188 9.18 9.25 7.64
C TYR A 188 8.96 8.49 8.95
N ASP A 189 8.82 9.23 10.05
CA ASP A 189 8.35 8.75 11.35
C ASP A 189 6.82 8.89 11.38
N LEU A 190 6.12 7.86 11.03
CA LEU A 190 4.65 7.86 10.92
C LEU A 190 3.92 8.05 12.25
N LYS A 191 4.62 7.82 13.37
CA LYS A 191 4.07 8.03 14.71
C LYS A 191 4.01 9.51 15.06
N ASN A 192 5.06 10.27 14.74
CA ASN A 192 5.18 11.68 15.09
C ASN A 192 4.83 12.61 13.91
N ASP A 193 4.92 12.10 12.68
CA ASP A 193 4.59 12.79 11.43
C ASP A 193 3.70 11.90 10.53
N PRO A 194 2.45 11.63 10.93
CA PRO A 194 1.53 10.77 10.17
C PRO A 194 1.14 11.34 8.79
N HIS A 195 1.43 12.61 8.55
CA HIS A 195 1.19 13.28 7.26
C HIS A 195 2.44 13.36 6.39
N GLU A 196 3.57 12.79 6.81
CA GLU A 196 4.80 12.66 6.01
C GLU A 196 5.32 14.00 5.46
N LEU A 197 5.32 15.02 6.30
CA LEU A 197 5.72 16.37 5.93
C LEU A 197 7.24 16.61 6.08
N HIS A 198 7.93 15.79 6.89
CA HIS A 198 9.32 15.95 7.24
C HIS A 198 10.13 14.73 6.81
N ASN A 199 10.81 14.83 5.66
CA ASN A 199 11.68 13.77 5.18
C ASN A 199 12.95 13.66 6.04
N LEU A 200 13.11 12.53 6.72
CA LEU A 200 14.22 12.22 7.64
C LEU A 200 15.39 11.50 6.98
N PHE A 201 15.33 11.23 5.67
CA PHE A 201 16.29 10.38 4.97
C PHE A 201 17.74 10.84 5.13
N HIS A 202 17.98 12.15 5.09
CA HIS A 202 19.32 12.73 5.22
C HIS A 202 19.66 13.21 6.64
N GLU A 203 18.76 13.00 7.62
CA GLU A 203 19.00 13.43 9.00
C GLU A 203 20.04 12.53 9.67
N PRO A 204 21.20 13.09 10.12
CA PRO A 204 22.27 12.29 10.72
C PRO A 204 21.83 11.51 11.97
N ALA A 205 20.94 12.07 12.77
CA ALA A 205 20.39 11.44 13.96
C ALA A 205 19.55 10.20 13.65
N GLN A 206 19.01 10.08 12.43
CA GLN A 206 18.15 9.00 11.98
C GLN A 206 18.89 7.91 11.18
N ARG A 207 20.21 8.02 11.09
CA ARG A 207 21.03 7.08 10.29
C ARG A 207 20.89 5.62 10.72
N ALA A 208 20.75 5.35 12.01
CA ALA A 208 20.61 3.99 12.51
C ALA A 208 19.27 3.39 12.03
N VAL A 209 18.18 4.10 12.19
CA VAL A 209 16.84 3.69 11.73
C VAL A 209 16.83 3.50 10.21
N ARG A 210 17.40 4.43 9.46
CA ARG A 210 17.50 4.30 8.00
C ARG A 210 18.25 3.04 7.57
N ASN A 211 19.36 2.71 8.24
CA ASN A 211 20.12 1.50 7.92
C ASN A 211 19.30 0.23 8.20
N GLU A 212 18.62 0.17 9.34
CA GLU A 212 17.73 -0.94 9.69
C GLU A 212 16.63 -1.14 8.63
N LEU A 213 15.94 -0.06 8.25
CA LEU A 213 14.91 -0.11 7.20
C LEU A 213 15.49 -0.49 5.82
N THR A 214 16.71 -0.05 5.52
CA THR A 214 17.39 -0.45 4.29
C THR A 214 17.73 -1.95 4.29
N ASP A 215 18.12 -2.50 5.43
CA ASP A 215 18.40 -3.94 5.54
C ASP A 215 17.10 -4.78 5.42
N MET A 216 15.97 -4.28 5.92
CA MET A 216 14.65 -4.88 5.66
C MET A 216 14.33 -4.90 4.16
N ILE A 217 14.59 -3.82 3.42
CA ILE A 217 14.42 -3.79 1.96
C ILE A 217 15.33 -4.82 1.28
N ARG A 218 16.57 -4.99 1.75
CA ARG A 218 17.53 -5.95 1.20
C ARG A 218 17.18 -7.40 1.50
N SER A 219 16.41 -7.66 2.55
CA SER A 219 15.95 -9.01 2.91
C SER A 219 14.81 -9.52 2.04
N ARG A 220 14.26 -8.68 1.13
CA ARG A 220 13.21 -9.10 0.22
C ARG A 220 13.67 -10.29 -0.63
N PRO A 221 12.75 -11.18 -1.03
CA PRO A 221 13.07 -12.23 -1.99
C PRO A 221 13.64 -11.67 -3.29
N ASP A 222 14.56 -12.40 -3.90
CA ASP A 222 15.11 -12.05 -5.21
C ASP A 222 13.98 -11.96 -6.26
N ASP A 223 14.13 -11.05 -7.22
CA ASP A 223 13.15 -10.90 -8.28
C ASP A 223 13.21 -12.14 -9.19
N MET A 224 12.19 -12.98 -9.12
CA MET A 224 12.08 -14.23 -9.89
C MET A 224 11.81 -13.97 -11.39
N ARG A 225 11.58 -12.72 -11.78
CA ARG A 225 11.33 -12.39 -13.20
C ARG A 225 12.62 -12.37 -14.00
N PRO A 226 12.65 -13.06 -15.16
CA PRO A 226 13.76 -12.92 -16.10
C PRO A 226 13.92 -11.44 -16.48
N VAL A 227 15.15 -10.94 -16.45
CA VAL A 227 15.48 -9.59 -16.91
C VAL A 227 14.97 -9.44 -18.34
N GLY A 228 14.04 -8.50 -18.57
CA GLY A 228 13.52 -8.17 -19.90
C GLY A 228 12.10 -8.67 -20.23
N THR A 229 11.38 -9.29 -19.30
CA THR A 229 9.96 -9.59 -19.53
C THR A 229 9.13 -8.32 -19.35
N PRO A 230 8.44 -7.80 -20.40
CA PRO A 230 7.58 -6.64 -20.25
C PRO A 230 6.43 -6.97 -19.30
N VAL A 231 6.29 -6.24 -18.20
CA VAL A 231 5.06 -6.26 -17.42
C VAL A 231 4.00 -5.59 -18.30
N GLY A 232 2.90 -6.30 -18.56
CA GLY A 232 1.82 -5.78 -19.36
C GLY A 232 1.39 -4.41 -18.84
N ALA A 233 1.27 -3.45 -19.75
CA ALA A 233 0.71 -2.15 -19.45
C ALA A 233 -0.78 -2.35 -19.10
N ALA A 234 -1.13 -2.17 -17.85
CA ALA A 234 -2.51 -1.94 -17.44
C ALA A 234 -2.89 -0.48 -17.63
#